data_0930fba0fcdf20221dbe1aa85e605cdb
#
_entry.id   0930fba0fcdf20221dbe1aa85e605cdb
#
_cell.length_a   1.000
_cell.length_b   1.000
_cell.length_c   1.000
_cell.angle_alpha   90.00
_cell.angle_beta   90.00
_cell.angle_gamma   90.00
#
_symmetry.space_group_name_H-M   'P 1'
#
loop_
_entity.id
_entity.type
_entity.pdbx_description
1 polymer ?
#
loop_
_entity_poly.entity_id
_entity_poly.type
_entity_poly.pdbx_seq_one_letter_code
_entity_poly.pdbx_strand_id
1 'polypeptide(L)'
;VTRLVKALSGVRAAVLFSLGGTAFVFTVLSGCASAPDSGRLTDVIVPDFDTYVANVDAYLTRRCGSLDCHGQPGRAYRIYSREGFRLVQLQDGGLVSGQQPTQPEEQRANFQALVSVEPEEMSRLMARQGDNPNALLFLRKPLKIERHKGGPAMAEDDPGYRCVVAWLQIPVVDGAGVPIPKAQRQKLSANGIKNCQTATDFP
;
A
#
# COMPACT_ATOMS: atom_id res chain seq x y z
N VAL A 1 75.17 -3.75 3.10
CA VAL A 1 74.22 -4.64 3.81
C VAL A 1 73.06 -3.86 4.39
N THR A 2 73.21 -2.59 4.91
CA THR A 2 72.16 -1.82 5.62
C THR A 2 71.11 -1.23 4.70
N ARG A 3 71.37 -1.04 3.41
CA ARG A 3 70.39 -0.49 2.46
C ARG A 3 69.37 -1.51 1.93
N LEU A 4 69.70 -2.80 1.90
CA LEU A 4 68.81 -3.86 1.38
C LEU A 4 67.71 -4.23 2.40
N VAL A 5 67.97 -4.12 3.69
CA VAL A 5 67.02 -4.45 4.76
C VAL A 5 65.90 -3.43 4.88
N LYS A 6 66.14 -2.12 4.58
CA LYS A 6 65.10 -1.08 4.60
C LYS A 6 64.09 -1.21 3.45
N ALA A 7 64.51 -1.72 2.29
CA ALA A 7 63.59 -1.91 1.15
C ALA A 7 62.60 -3.06 1.38
N LEU A 8 62.99 -4.10 2.07
CA LEU A 8 62.13 -5.24 2.37
C LEU A 8 61.09 -4.96 3.45
N SER A 9 61.34 -4.05 4.39
CA SER A 9 60.37 -3.66 5.41
C SER A 9 59.21 -2.83 4.85
N GLY A 10 59.49 -2.00 3.84
CA GLY A 10 58.42 -1.16 3.19
C GLY A 10 57.42 -1.99 2.38
N VAL A 11 57.89 -3.01 1.66
CA VAL A 11 57.05 -3.88 0.84
C VAL A 11 56.08 -4.73 1.69
N ARG A 12 56.56 -5.22 2.85
CA ARG A 12 55.71 -6.02 3.75
C ARG A 12 54.59 -5.20 4.39
N ALA A 13 54.85 -3.95 4.75
CA ALA A 13 53.79 -3.09 5.32
C ALA A 13 52.72 -2.71 4.29
N ALA A 14 53.11 -2.46 3.03
CA ALA A 14 52.17 -2.12 1.96
C ALA A 14 51.26 -3.31 1.58
N VAL A 15 51.78 -4.53 1.54
CA VAL A 15 50.99 -5.74 1.20
C VAL A 15 49.99 -6.08 2.31
N LEU A 16 50.36 -5.89 3.59
CA LEU A 16 49.45 -6.13 4.71
C LEU A 16 48.30 -5.11 4.75
N PHE A 17 48.56 -3.87 4.36
CA PHE A 17 47.50 -2.83 4.30
C PHE A 17 46.55 -3.05 3.13
N SER A 18 47.01 -3.51 1.97
CA SER A 18 46.15 -3.80 0.82
C SER A 18 45.27 -5.04 1.04
N LEU A 19 45.77 -6.08 1.72
CA LEU A 19 44.97 -7.26 2.07
C LEU A 19 43.90 -6.95 3.12
N GLY A 20 44.17 -6.10 4.11
CA GLY A 20 43.22 -5.67 5.12
C GLY A 20 42.08 -4.81 4.53
N GLY A 21 42.44 -3.91 3.61
CA GLY A 21 41.45 -3.06 2.92
C GLY A 21 40.49 -3.85 2.02
N THR A 22 41.02 -4.84 1.29
CA THR A 22 40.20 -5.67 0.39
C THR A 22 39.26 -6.61 1.16
N ALA A 23 39.72 -7.18 2.27
CA ALA A 23 38.89 -8.01 3.14
C ALA A 23 37.76 -7.21 3.79
N PHE A 24 38.01 -5.96 4.19
CA PHE A 24 36.99 -5.08 4.77
C PHE A 24 35.93 -4.67 3.76
N VAL A 25 36.30 -4.37 2.51
CA VAL A 25 35.33 -4.03 1.43
C VAL A 25 34.47 -5.24 1.08
N PHE A 26 35.00 -6.46 1.06
CA PHE A 26 34.19 -7.65 0.79
C PHE A 26 33.19 -7.98 1.89
N THR A 27 33.52 -7.74 3.16
CA THR A 27 32.56 -7.96 4.26
C THR A 27 31.42 -6.96 4.29
N VAL A 28 31.62 -5.74 3.83
CA VAL A 28 30.54 -4.72 3.79
C VAL A 28 29.55 -4.97 2.63
N LEU A 29 30.00 -5.58 1.53
CA LEU A 29 29.15 -5.89 0.38
C LEU A 29 28.31 -7.17 0.54
N SER A 30 28.62 -8.01 1.52
CA SER A 30 27.89 -9.27 1.75
C SER A 30 26.62 -9.09 2.60
N GLY A 31 26.35 -7.90 3.13
CA GLY A 31 25.32 -7.67 4.15
C GLY A 31 23.88 -7.64 3.67
N CYS A 32 23.60 -7.67 2.36
CA CYS A 32 22.23 -7.50 1.83
C CYS A 32 21.80 -8.56 0.83
N ALA A 33 22.47 -9.69 0.72
CA ALA A 33 22.31 -10.61 -0.40
C ALA A 33 21.53 -11.90 -0.12
N SER A 34 20.96 -12.10 1.07
CA SER A 34 20.11 -13.27 1.31
C SER A 34 18.64 -12.92 1.08
N ALA A 35 18.02 -13.52 0.07
CA ALA A 35 16.56 -13.52 -0.04
C ALA A 35 15.97 -14.07 1.27
N PRO A 36 14.85 -13.50 1.75
CA PRO A 36 14.17 -14.06 2.91
C PRO A 36 13.77 -15.51 2.60
N ASP A 37 13.85 -16.37 3.62
CA ASP A 37 13.36 -17.74 3.52
C ASP A 37 11.90 -17.74 3.03
N SER A 38 11.61 -18.54 2.00
CA SER A 38 10.27 -18.66 1.43
C SER A 38 9.20 -19.06 2.46
N GLY A 39 9.59 -19.80 3.51
CA GLY A 39 8.72 -20.12 4.64
C GLY A 39 8.37 -18.93 5.54
N ARG A 40 9.03 -17.77 5.36
CA ARG A 40 8.73 -16.51 6.05
C ARG A 40 7.88 -15.55 5.23
N LEU A 41 7.59 -15.89 3.98
CA LEU A 41 6.67 -15.10 3.15
C LEU A 41 5.25 -15.37 3.63
N THR A 42 4.57 -14.34 4.07
CA THR A 42 3.17 -14.40 4.47
C THR A 42 2.33 -13.77 3.37
N ASP A 43 1.38 -14.51 2.83
CA ASP A 43 0.41 -13.97 1.90
C ASP A 43 -0.48 -12.94 2.61
N VAL A 44 -0.62 -11.76 2.01
CA VAL A 44 -1.49 -10.72 2.52
C VAL A 44 -2.93 -11.02 2.07
N ILE A 45 -3.83 -11.20 3.05
CA ILE A 45 -5.26 -11.32 2.77
C ILE A 45 -5.80 -9.91 2.51
N VAL A 46 -6.32 -9.70 1.30
CA VAL A 46 -6.82 -8.39 0.86
C VAL A 46 -8.32 -8.42 0.62
N PRO A 47 -9.04 -7.31 0.80
CA PRO A 47 -10.46 -7.22 0.50
C PRO A 47 -10.74 -7.38 -0.99
N ASP A 48 -12.01 -7.56 -1.35
CA ASP A 48 -12.41 -7.82 -2.73
C ASP A 48 -12.12 -6.62 -3.65
N PHE A 49 -11.22 -6.83 -4.61
CA PHE A 49 -10.79 -5.79 -5.56
C PHE A 49 -11.90 -5.39 -6.54
N ASP A 50 -12.69 -6.35 -7.01
CA ASP A 50 -13.72 -6.06 -8.00
C ASP A 50 -14.83 -5.18 -7.39
N THR A 51 -15.19 -5.43 -6.12
CA THR A 51 -16.11 -4.58 -5.35
C THR A 51 -15.50 -3.20 -5.07
N TYR A 52 -14.21 -3.14 -4.77
CA TYR A 52 -13.49 -1.87 -4.60
C TYR A 52 -13.64 -0.99 -5.85
N VAL A 53 -13.29 -1.53 -7.01
CA VAL A 53 -13.38 -0.82 -8.30
C VAL A 53 -14.80 -0.36 -8.60
N ALA A 54 -15.77 -1.24 -8.38
CA ALA A 54 -17.16 -0.97 -8.73
C ALA A 54 -17.85 0.06 -7.81
N ASN A 55 -17.42 0.20 -6.55
CA ASN A 55 -18.20 0.94 -5.55
C ASN A 55 -17.39 1.89 -4.68
N VAL A 56 -16.13 1.54 -4.30
CA VAL A 56 -15.39 2.25 -3.25
C VAL A 56 -14.42 3.28 -3.83
N ASP A 57 -13.75 2.94 -4.95
CA ASP A 57 -12.72 3.79 -5.58
C ASP A 57 -13.25 5.18 -5.91
N ALA A 58 -14.45 5.27 -6.48
CA ALA A 58 -15.07 6.55 -6.86
C ALA A 58 -15.28 7.48 -5.65
N TYR A 59 -15.71 6.94 -4.52
CA TYR A 59 -15.82 7.70 -3.26
C TYR A 59 -14.46 8.14 -2.73
N LEU A 60 -13.50 7.20 -2.59
CA LEU A 60 -12.19 7.51 -2.01
C LEU A 60 -11.39 8.48 -2.88
N THR A 61 -11.45 8.35 -4.21
CA THR A 61 -10.77 9.27 -5.13
C THR A 61 -11.34 10.67 -5.03
N ARG A 62 -12.66 10.81 -4.90
CA ARG A 62 -13.33 12.11 -4.78
C ARG A 62 -13.11 12.74 -3.42
N ARG A 63 -13.25 11.98 -2.33
CA ARG A 63 -13.13 12.49 -0.95
C ARG A 63 -11.70 12.74 -0.51
N CYS A 64 -10.78 11.89 -0.92
CA CYS A 64 -9.41 11.86 -0.40
C CYS A 64 -8.33 12.17 -1.46
N GLY A 65 -8.68 12.10 -2.75
CA GLY A 65 -7.73 12.13 -3.85
C GLY A 65 -7.37 13.52 -4.38
N SER A 66 -7.78 14.61 -3.74
CA SER A 66 -7.41 15.98 -4.18
C SER A 66 -5.91 16.25 -3.94
N LEU A 67 -5.37 17.27 -4.66
CA LEU A 67 -3.97 17.72 -4.52
C LEU A 67 -3.63 18.19 -3.11
N ASP A 68 -4.59 18.72 -2.36
CA ASP A 68 -4.38 19.14 -0.97
C ASP A 68 -4.30 17.97 0.02
N CYS A 69 -4.78 16.81 -0.39
CA CYS A 69 -4.89 15.61 0.45
C CYS A 69 -3.95 14.50 -0.03
N HIS A 70 -4.50 13.38 -0.49
CA HIS A 70 -3.74 12.19 -0.89
C HIS A 70 -3.44 12.14 -2.40
N GLY A 71 -3.94 13.09 -3.19
CA GLY A 71 -3.73 13.17 -4.63
C GLY A 71 -2.45 13.89 -5.03
N GLN A 72 -1.43 13.97 -4.14
CA GLN A 72 -0.15 14.59 -4.45
C GLN A 72 1.01 13.60 -4.35
N PRO A 73 2.11 13.81 -5.10
CA PRO A 73 3.33 13.02 -4.98
C PRO A 73 3.90 13.05 -3.55
N GLY A 74 4.54 11.95 -3.13
CA GLY A 74 5.23 11.88 -1.84
C GLY A 74 4.35 11.60 -0.62
N ARG A 75 3.05 11.39 -0.79
CA ARG A 75 2.20 10.86 0.28
C ARG A 75 2.45 9.36 0.46
N ALA A 76 2.58 8.90 1.71
CA ALA A 76 2.72 7.47 2.01
C ALA A 76 1.47 6.68 1.55
N TYR A 77 0.28 7.22 1.82
CA TYR A 77 -0.96 6.80 1.18
C TYR A 77 -1.28 7.79 0.06
N ARG A 78 -1.07 7.40 -1.19
CA ARG A 78 -1.30 8.22 -2.38
C ARG A 78 -2.46 7.67 -3.18
N ILE A 79 -3.31 8.57 -3.67
CA ILE A 79 -4.48 8.24 -4.50
C ILE A 79 -4.35 8.97 -5.84
N TYR A 80 -4.41 8.23 -6.94
CA TYR A 80 -4.61 8.80 -8.27
C TYR A 80 -6.08 9.18 -8.43
N SER A 81 -6.35 10.39 -8.88
CA SER A 81 -7.72 10.85 -9.03
C SER A 81 -7.83 11.95 -10.09
N ARG A 82 -9.05 12.22 -10.52
CA ARG A 82 -9.35 13.33 -11.43
C ARG A 82 -8.92 14.70 -10.88
N GLU A 83 -9.01 14.89 -9.57
CA GLU A 83 -8.70 16.15 -8.88
C GLU A 83 -7.31 16.16 -8.25
N GLY A 84 -6.53 15.12 -8.50
CA GLY A 84 -5.22 14.92 -7.93
C GLY A 84 -4.17 14.54 -8.97
N PHE A 85 -3.19 13.79 -8.50
CA PHE A 85 -2.13 13.26 -9.33
C PHE A 85 -2.66 12.15 -10.23
N ARG A 86 -2.15 12.07 -11.47
CA ARG A 86 -2.54 11.06 -12.46
C ARG A 86 -1.34 10.21 -12.86
N LEU A 87 -1.60 8.97 -13.30
CA LEU A 87 -0.61 8.25 -14.08
C LEU A 87 -0.43 8.96 -15.42
N VAL A 88 0.82 9.26 -15.76
CA VAL A 88 1.12 9.96 -17.03
C VAL A 88 0.93 9.03 -18.22
N GLN A 89 1.23 7.74 -18.04
CA GLN A 89 1.22 6.75 -19.09
C GLN A 89 0.59 5.45 -18.61
N LEU A 90 -0.29 4.89 -19.41
CA LEU A 90 -0.89 3.57 -19.25
C LEU A 90 0.03 2.48 -19.80
N GLN A 91 -0.24 1.22 -19.44
CA GLN A 91 0.56 0.07 -19.90
C GLN A 91 0.53 -0.12 -21.42
N ASP A 92 -0.54 0.28 -22.09
CA ASP A 92 -0.71 0.26 -23.54
C ASP A 92 -0.05 1.46 -24.25
N GLY A 93 0.63 2.34 -23.51
CA GLY A 93 1.25 3.56 -24.04
C GLY A 93 0.32 4.74 -24.18
N GLY A 94 -0.96 4.62 -23.78
CA GLY A 94 -1.91 5.72 -23.73
C GLY A 94 -1.55 6.76 -22.68
N LEU A 95 -1.98 8.01 -22.90
CA LEU A 95 -1.82 9.11 -21.94
C LEU A 95 -3.13 9.36 -21.19
N VAL A 96 -3.03 9.57 -19.89
CA VAL A 96 -4.19 9.91 -19.07
C VAL A 96 -4.42 11.42 -19.10
N SER A 97 -5.62 11.82 -19.54
CA SER A 97 -6.08 13.21 -19.42
C SER A 97 -6.55 13.51 -18.00
N GLY A 98 -6.25 14.71 -17.49
CA GLY A 98 -6.70 15.16 -16.16
C GLY A 98 -8.23 15.16 -15.98
N GLN A 99 -9.01 15.22 -17.07
CA GLN A 99 -10.48 15.23 -17.02
C GLN A 99 -11.13 13.85 -17.07
N GLN A 100 -10.37 12.82 -17.38
CA GLN A 100 -10.89 11.45 -17.45
C GLN A 100 -11.18 10.89 -16.06
N PRO A 101 -12.16 9.98 -15.93
CA PRO A 101 -12.32 9.17 -14.73
C PRO A 101 -11.03 8.40 -14.37
N THR A 102 -10.95 7.92 -13.16
CA THR A 102 -9.85 7.06 -12.71
C THR A 102 -9.75 5.84 -13.64
N GLN A 103 -8.56 5.59 -14.17
CA GLN A 103 -8.30 4.49 -15.12
C GLN A 103 -8.06 3.17 -14.36
N PRO A 104 -8.21 2.01 -15.01
CA PRO A 104 -8.04 0.71 -14.37
C PRO A 104 -6.67 0.53 -13.67
N GLU A 105 -5.61 1.05 -14.26
CA GLU A 105 -4.26 1.02 -13.68
C GLU A 105 -4.15 1.91 -12.44
N GLU A 106 -4.81 3.07 -12.46
CA GLU A 106 -4.88 3.96 -11.31
C GLU A 106 -5.71 3.34 -10.19
N GLN A 107 -6.84 2.70 -10.49
CA GLN A 107 -7.67 1.98 -9.53
C GLN A 107 -6.89 0.85 -8.85
N ARG A 108 -6.10 0.10 -9.64
CA ARG A 108 -5.22 -0.94 -9.11
C ARG A 108 -4.16 -0.35 -8.18
N ALA A 109 -3.52 0.74 -8.60
CA ALA A 109 -2.51 1.44 -7.80
C ALA A 109 -3.10 2.04 -6.51
N ASN A 110 -4.30 2.60 -6.57
CA ASN A 110 -5.04 3.12 -5.41
C ASN A 110 -5.35 2.01 -4.41
N PHE A 111 -5.87 0.88 -4.89
CA PHE A 111 -6.12 -0.29 -4.05
C PHE A 111 -4.84 -0.81 -3.38
N GLN A 112 -3.77 -0.96 -4.14
CA GLN A 112 -2.47 -1.38 -3.60
C GLN A 112 -1.94 -0.40 -2.57
N ALA A 113 -2.02 0.90 -2.82
CA ALA A 113 -1.60 1.93 -1.88
C ALA A 113 -2.40 1.85 -0.57
N LEU A 114 -3.72 1.62 -0.64
CA LEU A 114 -4.58 1.46 0.53
C LEU A 114 -4.19 0.24 1.36
N VAL A 115 -4.06 -0.93 0.73
CA VAL A 115 -3.70 -2.18 1.41
C VAL A 115 -2.30 -2.09 2.02
N SER A 116 -1.36 -1.41 1.34
CA SER A 116 0.03 -1.28 1.77
C SER A 116 0.24 -0.35 2.97
N VAL A 117 -0.79 0.36 3.43
CA VAL A 117 -0.68 1.21 4.63
C VAL A 117 -0.39 0.36 5.87
N GLU A 118 -1.14 -0.71 6.07
CA GLU A 118 -0.99 -1.67 7.17
C GLU A 118 -1.35 -3.09 6.69
N PRO A 119 -0.48 -3.76 5.92
CA PRO A 119 -0.83 -5.02 5.26
C PRO A 119 -1.14 -6.15 6.24
N GLU A 120 -0.44 -6.24 7.37
CA GLU A 120 -0.70 -7.25 8.39
C GLU A 120 -2.02 -7.00 9.11
N GLU A 121 -2.36 -5.73 9.43
CA GLU A 121 -3.64 -5.41 10.07
C GLU A 121 -4.80 -5.62 9.09
N MET A 122 -4.61 -5.28 7.82
CA MET A 122 -5.57 -5.61 6.77
C MET A 122 -5.81 -7.11 6.69
N SER A 123 -4.76 -7.93 6.71
CA SER A 123 -4.88 -9.39 6.71
C SER A 123 -5.64 -9.91 7.95
N ARG A 124 -5.34 -9.37 9.14
CA ARG A 124 -6.06 -9.75 10.38
C ARG A 124 -7.53 -9.37 10.30
N LEU A 125 -7.83 -8.18 9.79
CA LEU A 125 -9.21 -7.74 9.61
C LEU A 125 -9.97 -8.65 8.66
N MET A 126 -9.38 -8.95 7.49
CA MET A 126 -10.01 -9.81 6.50
C MET A 126 -10.21 -11.24 6.98
N ALA A 127 -9.25 -11.78 7.76
CA ALA A 127 -9.39 -13.10 8.41
C ALA A 127 -10.56 -13.14 9.42
N ARG A 128 -10.92 -12.00 10.01
CA ARG A 128 -12.06 -11.82 10.92
C ARG A 128 -13.31 -11.28 10.21
N GLN A 129 -13.38 -11.38 8.89
CA GLN A 129 -14.53 -10.96 8.08
C GLN A 129 -14.93 -9.49 8.31
N GLY A 130 -13.94 -8.61 8.46
CA GLY A 130 -14.16 -7.18 8.62
C GLY A 130 -14.59 -6.72 10.03
N ASP A 131 -14.43 -7.58 11.05
CA ASP A 131 -14.71 -7.19 12.44
C ASP A 131 -13.70 -6.16 12.94
N ASN A 132 -14.19 -5.10 13.59
CA ASN A 132 -13.40 -3.95 14.05
C ASN A 132 -12.63 -3.21 12.94
N PRO A 133 -13.31 -2.65 11.93
CA PRO A 133 -12.67 -1.97 10.80
C PRO A 133 -11.88 -0.73 11.23
N ASN A 134 -12.22 -0.11 12.37
CA ASN A 134 -11.52 1.04 12.93
C ASN A 134 -10.12 0.69 13.48
N ALA A 135 -9.72 -0.58 13.47
CA ALA A 135 -8.32 -0.97 13.67
C ALA A 135 -7.39 -0.46 12.56
N LEU A 136 -7.91 -0.27 11.34
CA LEU A 136 -7.12 0.20 10.20
C LEU A 136 -6.80 1.69 10.27
N LEU A 137 -5.54 2.04 10.05
CA LEU A 137 -5.04 3.42 10.08
C LEU A 137 -5.77 4.32 9.07
N PHE A 138 -6.11 3.77 7.89
CA PHE A 138 -6.80 4.53 6.85
C PHE A 138 -8.24 4.90 7.25
N LEU A 139 -8.83 4.28 8.29
CA LEU A 139 -10.09 4.68 8.93
C LEU A 139 -9.86 5.49 10.21
N ARG A 140 -8.91 5.08 11.07
CA ARG A 140 -8.62 5.81 12.33
C ARG A 140 -8.30 7.28 12.10
N LYS A 141 -7.52 7.58 11.04
CA LYS A 141 -7.10 8.96 10.75
C LYS A 141 -8.25 9.85 10.30
N PRO A 142 -9.03 9.54 9.26
CA PRO A 142 -10.15 10.38 8.84
C PRO A 142 -11.27 10.48 9.88
N LEU A 143 -11.45 9.45 10.72
CA LEU A 143 -12.37 9.47 11.88
C LEU A 143 -11.83 10.30 13.06
N LYS A 144 -10.59 10.78 13.02
CA LYS A 144 -9.93 11.50 14.14
C LYS A 144 -9.74 10.68 15.40
N ILE A 145 -9.84 9.36 15.33
CA ILE A 145 -9.39 8.46 16.42
C ILE A 145 -7.88 8.60 16.57
N GLU A 146 -7.18 8.86 15.48
CA GLU A 146 -5.77 9.18 15.45
C GLU A 146 -5.55 10.55 14.76
N ARG A 147 -4.42 11.21 15.07
CA ARG A 147 -4.10 12.53 14.50
C ARG A 147 -4.06 12.47 12.97
N HIS A 148 -4.93 13.25 12.34
CA HIS A 148 -5.00 13.46 10.90
C HIS A 148 -4.80 14.93 10.56
N LYS A 149 -3.78 15.26 9.73
CA LYS A 149 -3.46 16.65 9.39
C LYS A 149 -4.55 17.33 8.55
N GLY A 150 -5.28 16.55 7.74
CA GLY A 150 -6.42 17.01 6.94
C GLY A 150 -7.71 17.26 7.72
N GLY A 151 -7.69 17.10 9.05
CA GLY A 151 -8.90 17.20 9.86
C GLY A 151 -9.79 15.96 9.79
N PRO A 152 -11.03 16.02 10.30
CA PRO A 152 -12.00 14.95 10.14
C PRO A 152 -12.46 14.91 8.67
N ALA A 153 -12.36 13.74 8.05
CA ALA A 153 -12.77 13.54 6.67
C ALA A 153 -13.86 12.47 6.54
N MET A 154 -14.25 11.85 7.67
CA MET A 154 -15.22 10.77 7.75
C MET A 154 -15.81 10.75 9.14
N ALA A 155 -17.08 10.34 9.27
CA ALA A 155 -17.75 10.03 10.53
C ALA A 155 -18.41 8.65 10.43
N GLU A 156 -18.65 7.95 11.53
CA GLU A 156 -19.21 6.59 11.51
C GLU A 156 -20.65 6.51 10.98
N ASP A 157 -21.39 7.60 11.06
CA ASP A 157 -22.73 7.73 10.50
C ASP A 157 -22.74 8.18 9.04
N ASP A 158 -21.61 8.56 8.46
CA ASP A 158 -21.49 8.95 7.07
C ASP A 158 -21.74 7.78 6.10
N PRO A 159 -22.41 8.03 4.96
CA PRO A 159 -22.54 7.03 3.91
C PRO A 159 -21.16 6.49 3.44
N GLY A 160 -20.14 7.34 3.40
CA GLY A 160 -18.78 6.95 2.99
C GLY A 160 -18.15 5.93 3.93
N TYR A 161 -18.25 6.13 5.23
CA TYR A 161 -17.79 5.15 6.20
C TYR A 161 -18.55 3.82 6.05
N ARG A 162 -19.88 3.88 5.98
CA ARG A 162 -20.73 2.69 5.79
C ARG A 162 -20.44 1.95 4.49
N CYS A 163 -20.11 2.67 3.41
CA CYS A 163 -19.67 2.08 2.15
C CYS A 163 -18.39 1.26 2.34
N VAL A 164 -17.37 1.87 2.95
CA VAL A 164 -16.07 1.23 3.16
C VAL A 164 -16.19 0.04 4.11
N VAL A 165 -16.94 0.19 5.21
CA VAL A 165 -17.14 -0.92 6.17
C VAL A 165 -17.87 -2.08 5.52
N ALA A 166 -18.93 -1.82 4.76
CA ALA A 166 -19.68 -2.87 4.06
C ALA A 166 -18.81 -3.64 3.05
N TRP A 167 -17.88 -2.95 2.38
CA TRP A 167 -16.90 -3.58 1.52
C TRP A 167 -15.89 -4.44 2.29
N LEU A 168 -15.34 -3.96 3.40
CA LEU A 168 -14.40 -4.70 4.25
C LEU A 168 -15.05 -5.93 4.91
N GLN A 169 -16.36 -5.93 5.08
CA GLN A 169 -17.12 -7.06 5.63
C GLN A 169 -17.45 -8.15 4.61
N ILE A 170 -17.06 -8.00 3.34
CA ILE A 170 -17.21 -9.07 2.35
C ILE A 170 -16.19 -10.17 2.65
N PRO A 171 -16.63 -11.42 2.96
CA PRO A 171 -15.71 -12.51 3.24
C PRO A 171 -14.87 -12.86 2.00
N VAL A 172 -13.57 -12.87 2.14
CA VAL A 172 -12.61 -13.29 1.10
C VAL A 172 -11.90 -14.59 1.46
N VAL A 173 -12.00 -14.99 2.72
CA VAL A 173 -11.60 -16.30 3.25
C VAL A 173 -12.76 -16.92 4.01
N ASP A 174 -12.80 -18.24 4.09
CA ASP A 174 -13.78 -18.99 4.89
C ASP A 174 -13.38 -19.03 6.38
N GLY A 175 -14.18 -19.71 7.20
CA GLY A 175 -13.91 -19.87 8.64
C GLY A 175 -12.64 -20.65 8.98
N ALA A 176 -12.05 -21.35 8.02
CA ALA A 176 -10.76 -22.04 8.13
C ALA A 176 -9.58 -21.22 7.58
N GLY A 177 -9.83 -19.98 7.10
CA GLY A 177 -8.82 -19.12 6.49
C GLY A 177 -8.49 -19.47 5.04
N VAL A 178 -9.28 -20.33 4.39
CA VAL A 178 -9.05 -20.70 2.99
C VAL A 178 -9.65 -19.63 2.07
N PRO A 179 -8.92 -19.18 1.03
CA PRO A 179 -9.42 -18.17 0.09
C PRO A 179 -10.71 -18.61 -0.62
N ILE A 180 -11.75 -17.78 -0.54
CA ILE A 180 -13.00 -17.98 -1.26
C ILE A 180 -12.78 -17.58 -2.73
N PRO A 181 -13.06 -18.48 -3.70
CA PRO A 181 -12.97 -18.16 -5.13
C PRO A 181 -13.81 -16.93 -5.49
N LYS A 182 -13.29 -16.04 -6.34
CA LYS A 182 -13.98 -14.79 -6.70
C LYS A 182 -15.43 -14.97 -7.12
N ALA A 183 -15.73 -16.00 -7.90
CA ALA A 183 -17.09 -16.30 -8.36
C ALA A 183 -18.08 -16.69 -7.23
N GLN A 184 -17.57 -17.04 -6.07
CA GLN A 184 -18.36 -17.48 -4.89
C GLN A 184 -18.43 -16.38 -3.81
N ARG A 185 -17.70 -15.27 -3.96
CA ARG A 185 -17.72 -14.17 -3.00
C ARG A 185 -19.06 -13.48 -2.99
N GLN A 186 -19.47 -13.08 -1.79
CA GLN A 186 -20.67 -12.26 -1.62
C GLN A 186 -20.50 -10.93 -2.34
N LYS A 187 -21.57 -10.46 -2.94
CA LYS A 187 -21.64 -9.09 -3.50
C LYS A 187 -22.01 -8.12 -2.40
N LEU A 188 -21.62 -6.86 -2.60
CA LEU A 188 -22.06 -5.78 -1.75
C LEU A 188 -23.60 -5.74 -1.68
N SER A 189 -24.13 -5.58 -0.47
CA SER A 189 -25.60 -5.48 -0.28
C SER A 189 -26.17 -4.24 -0.99
N ALA A 190 -27.46 -4.26 -1.30
CA ALA A 190 -28.13 -3.11 -1.90
C ALA A 190 -27.97 -1.83 -1.06
N ASN A 191 -28.02 -1.95 0.26
CA ASN A 191 -27.77 -0.83 1.18
C ASN A 191 -26.30 -0.36 1.12
N GLY A 192 -25.34 -1.28 1.04
CA GLY A 192 -23.93 -0.97 0.83
C GLY A 192 -23.70 -0.21 -0.48
N ILE A 193 -24.29 -0.68 -1.59
CA ILE A 193 -24.22 0.00 -2.89
C ILE A 193 -24.81 1.41 -2.79
N LYS A 194 -26.00 1.57 -2.17
CA LYS A 194 -26.63 2.87 -1.96
C LYS A 194 -25.75 3.82 -1.15
N ASN A 195 -25.12 3.34 -0.07
CA ASN A 195 -24.20 4.15 0.71
C ASN A 195 -22.99 4.61 -0.12
N CYS A 196 -22.41 3.73 -0.95
CA CYS A 196 -21.30 4.08 -1.82
C CYS A 196 -21.71 5.14 -2.87
N GLN A 197 -22.86 5.00 -3.50
CA GLN A 197 -23.39 5.98 -4.45
C GLN A 197 -23.64 7.32 -3.78
N THR A 198 -24.34 7.35 -2.64
CA THR A 198 -24.58 8.58 -1.88
C THR A 198 -23.27 9.26 -1.49
N ALA A 199 -22.29 8.51 -1.01
CA ALA A 199 -20.98 9.04 -0.65
C ALA A 199 -20.18 9.57 -1.85
N THR A 200 -20.36 8.99 -3.03
CA THR A 200 -19.73 9.48 -4.27
C THR A 200 -20.38 10.77 -4.75
N ASP A 201 -21.69 10.88 -4.65
CA ASP A 201 -22.44 12.06 -5.10
C ASP A 201 -22.26 13.25 -4.14
N PHE A 202 -22.15 12.96 -2.85
CA PHE A 202 -22.00 13.95 -1.78
C PHE A 202 -20.81 13.58 -0.87
N PRO A 203 -19.58 13.76 -1.35
CA PRO A 203 -18.36 13.34 -0.64
C PRO A 203 -17.98 14.24 0.54
#